data_0079efb0d05b7196aa7887c5f687c679
#
_entry.id   0079efb0d05b7196aa7887c5f687c679
#
_cell.length_a   1.000
_cell.length_b   1.000
_cell.length_c   1.000
_cell.angle_alpha   90.00
_cell.angle_beta   90.00
_cell.angle_gamma   90.00
#
_symmetry.space_group_name_H-M   'P 1'
#
loop_
_entity.id
_entity.type
_entity.pdbx_description
1 polymer ?
#
loop_
_entity_poly.entity_id
_entity_poly.type
_entity_poly.pdbx_seq_one_letter_code
_entity_poly.pdbx_strand_id
1 'polypeptide(L)'
;MVVTGSVGVYTKRGTFQVIVNRIMRDGQGDLSVQFERLKRELMEQGMFEQEHKKPISPLVQKVAVITSLQGAALKDFIKVYERRSHWMDLLVVPATVQGELAPFELMHALERAISYHQEVAPIDVVVLTRGGGS
;
A
#
# COMPACT_ATOMS: atom_id res chain seq x y z
N MET A 1 6.38 -20.79 -10.38
CA MET A 1 5.72 -20.45 -11.65
C MET A 1 4.95 -21.66 -12.10
N VAL A 2 3.62 -21.55 -12.25
CA VAL A 2 2.74 -22.61 -12.74
C VAL A 2 2.40 -22.32 -14.20
N VAL A 3 2.61 -23.29 -15.05
CA VAL A 3 2.34 -23.20 -16.49
C VAL A 3 1.25 -24.20 -16.85
N THR A 4 0.17 -23.70 -17.42
CA THR A 4 -0.91 -24.54 -17.95
C THR A 4 -0.82 -24.54 -19.47
N GLY A 5 -0.73 -25.73 -20.04
CA GLY A 5 -0.60 -25.90 -21.50
C GLY A 5 -0.88 -27.31 -21.92
N SER A 6 -0.88 -27.54 -23.21
CA SER A 6 -0.99 -28.87 -23.83
C SER A 6 0.38 -29.36 -24.32
N VAL A 7 0.63 -30.63 -24.10
CA VAL A 7 1.84 -31.28 -24.63
C VAL A 7 1.51 -31.81 -26.01
N GLY A 8 2.28 -31.41 -27.00
CA GLY A 8 2.16 -31.90 -28.38
C GLY A 8 3.48 -32.46 -28.90
N VAL A 9 3.40 -33.33 -29.92
CA VAL A 9 4.56 -33.84 -30.64
C VAL A 9 4.66 -33.12 -31.97
N TYR A 10 5.79 -32.45 -32.21
CA TYR A 10 6.06 -31.91 -33.53
C TYR A 10 6.60 -33.01 -34.44
N THR A 11 5.70 -33.61 -35.22
CA THR A 11 5.94 -34.83 -36.01
C THR A 11 7.06 -34.71 -37.05
N LYS A 12 7.32 -33.50 -37.56
CA LYS A 12 8.41 -33.28 -38.55
C LYS A 12 9.83 -33.43 -37.99
N ARG A 13 10.00 -33.30 -36.64
CA ARG A 13 11.32 -33.37 -35.97
C ARG A 13 11.34 -34.35 -34.78
N GLY A 14 10.25 -35.02 -34.48
CA GLY A 14 10.15 -35.94 -33.35
C GLY A 14 10.38 -35.31 -31.97
N THR A 15 10.16 -33.98 -31.84
CA THR A 15 10.39 -33.25 -30.59
C THR A 15 9.08 -33.01 -29.85
N PHE A 16 9.12 -33.17 -28.54
CA PHE A 16 8.01 -32.79 -27.68
C PHE A 16 8.03 -31.26 -27.50
N GLN A 17 6.85 -30.65 -27.58
CA GLN A 17 6.67 -29.23 -27.30
C GLN A 17 5.52 -29.03 -26.32
N VAL A 18 5.65 -28.06 -25.46
CA VAL A 18 4.58 -27.59 -24.56
C VAL A 18 4.01 -26.30 -25.15
N ILE A 19 2.75 -26.36 -25.58
CA ILE A 19 2.04 -25.16 -26.01
C ILE A 19 1.46 -24.52 -24.76
N VAL A 20 2.04 -23.39 -24.34
CA VAL A 20 1.66 -22.69 -23.13
C VAL A 20 0.43 -21.86 -23.41
N ASN A 21 -0.67 -22.17 -22.75
CA ASN A 21 -1.93 -21.41 -22.85
C ASN A 21 -2.02 -20.35 -21.76
N ARG A 22 -1.38 -20.59 -20.61
CA ARG A 22 -1.42 -19.67 -19.46
C ARG A 22 -0.18 -19.82 -18.60
N ILE A 23 0.40 -18.70 -18.23
CA ILE A 23 1.50 -18.62 -17.26
C ILE A 23 0.99 -17.85 -16.04
N MET A 24 1.08 -18.48 -14.88
CA MET A 24 0.80 -17.81 -13.60
C MET A 24 2.05 -17.89 -12.73
N ARG A 25 2.37 -16.80 -12.06
CA ARG A 25 3.37 -16.86 -10.98
C ARG A 25 2.75 -17.63 -9.82
N ASP A 26 3.51 -18.58 -9.29
CA ASP A 26 3.14 -19.33 -8.10
C ASP A 26 2.91 -18.35 -6.94
N GLY A 27 1.79 -18.47 -6.24
CA GLY A 27 1.40 -17.55 -5.16
C GLY A 27 0.58 -16.32 -5.56
N GLN A 28 0.53 -15.90 -6.83
CA GLN A 28 -0.30 -14.75 -7.23
C GLN A 28 -1.80 -15.05 -7.22
N GLY A 29 -2.19 -16.30 -7.50
CA GLY A 29 -3.59 -16.72 -7.40
C GLY A 29 -4.10 -16.72 -5.96
N ASP A 30 -3.25 -17.12 -5.03
CA ASP A 30 -3.58 -17.17 -3.61
C ASP A 30 -3.71 -15.76 -3.00
N LEU A 31 -2.78 -14.85 -3.31
CA LEU A 31 -2.85 -13.45 -2.87
C LEU A 31 -4.08 -12.71 -3.44
N SER A 32 -4.44 -12.98 -4.69
CA SER A 32 -5.64 -12.37 -5.28
C SER A 32 -6.92 -12.87 -4.60
N VAL A 33 -6.99 -14.16 -4.28
CA VAL A 33 -8.13 -14.74 -3.56
C VAL A 33 -8.21 -14.20 -2.14
N GLN A 34 -7.08 -14.09 -1.44
CA GLN A 34 -7.01 -13.50 -0.09
C GLN A 34 -7.44 -12.03 -0.11
N PHE A 35 -7.02 -11.26 -1.11
CA PHE A 35 -7.41 -9.86 -1.27
C PHE A 35 -8.93 -9.73 -1.48
N GLU A 36 -9.52 -10.50 -2.38
CA GLU A 36 -10.96 -10.43 -2.63
C GLU A 36 -11.79 -10.89 -1.42
N ARG A 37 -11.27 -11.87 -0.68
CA ARG A 37 -11.88 -12.30 0.59
C ARG A 37 -11.86 -11.17 1.62
N LEU A 38 -10.69 -10.60 1.88
CA LEU A 38 -10.54 -9.49 2.83
C LEU A 38 -11.40 -8.29 2.44
N LYS A 39 -11.43 -7.95 1.16
CA LYS A 39 -12.27 -6.87 0.65
C LYS A 39 -13.75 -7.11 0.94
N ARG A 40 -14.21 -8.34 0.75
CA ARG A 40 -15.60 -8.72 1.06
C ARG A 40 -15.90 -8.63 2.55
N GLU A 41 -15.02 -9.16 3.39
CA GLU A 41 -15.16 -9.10 4.85
C GLU A 41 -15.24 -7.65 5.34
N LEU A 42 -14.39 -6.75 4.82
CA LEU A 42 -14.43 -5.32 5.17
C LEU A 42 -15.69 -4.62 4.64
N MET A 43 -16.19 -5.05 3.49
CA MET A 43 -17.43 -4.54 2.90
C MET A 43 -18.64 -4.92 3.74
N GLU A 44 -18.72 -6.19 4.20
CA GLU A 44 -19.78 -6.70 5.09
C GLU A 44 -19.75 -6.00 6.47
N GLN A 45 -18.57 -5.56 6.92
CA GLN A 45 -18.41 -4.76 8.14
C GLN A 45 -18.74 -3.27 7.95
N GLY A 46 -19.11 -2.85 6.74
CA GLY A 46 -19.44 -1.46 6.43
C GLY A 46 -18.24 -0.51 6.38
N MET A 47 -17.00 -1.02 6.39
CA MET A 47 -15.77 -0.20 6.48
C MET A 47 -15.59 0.78 5.30
N PHE A 48 -16.28 0.54 4.18
CA PHE A 48 -16.21 1.40 3.00
C PHE A 48 -17.35 2.42 2.93
N GLU A 49 -18.26 2.41 3.89
CA GLU A 49 -19.42 3.30 3.91
C GLU A 49 -18.99 4.79 4.01
N GLN A 50 -19.79 5.64 3.40
CA GLN A 50 -19.49 7.07 3.37
C GLN A 50 -19.52 7.72 4.75
N GLU A 51 -20.26 7.14 5.68
CA GLU A 51 -20.41 7.61 7.06
C GLU A 51 -19.09 7.55 7.85
N HIS A 52 -18.20 6.61 7.50
CA HIS A 52 -16.89 6.49 8.11
C HIS A 52 -15.86 7.50 7.56
N LYS A 53 -16.18 8.14 6.44
CA LYS A 53 -15.26 9.08 5.79
C LYS A 53 -15.45 10.49 6.35
N LYS A 54 -14.43 10.95 7.06
CA LYS A 54 -14.41 12.32 7.60
C LYS A 54 -13.92 13.31 6.55
N PRO A 55 -14.56 14.49 6.42
CA PRO A 55 -14.04 15.54 5.57
C PRO A 55 -12.70 16.04 6.13
N ILE A 56 -11.78 16.35 5.24
CA ILE A 56 -10.52 16.98 5.62
C ILE A 56 -10.80 18.46 5.93
N SER A 57 -10.30 18.95 7.05
CA SER A 57 -10.43 20.36 7.42
C SER A 57 -9.81 21.25 6.35
N PRO A 58 -10.45 22.38 5.97
CA PRO A 58 -9.83 23.33 5.06
C PRO A 58 -8.59 24.03 5.66
N LEU A 59 -8.48 24.04 6.99
CA LEU A 59 -7.35 24.60 7.72
C LEU A 59 -6.62 23.46 8.46
N VAL A 60 -5.66 22.86 7.79
CA VAL A 60 -4.77 21.82 8.35
C VAL A 60 -3.50 22.50 8.84
N GLN A 61 -3.17 22.35 10.12
CA GLN A 61 -1.97 22.93 10.73
C GLN A 61 -0.85 21.92 10.89
N LYS A 62 -1.17 20.65 11.15
CA LYS A 62 -0.18 19.59 11.33
C LYS A 62 -0.55 18.32 10.57
N VAL A 63 0.37 17.87 9.75
CA VAL A 63 0.25 16.62 8.97
C VAL A 63 1.29 15.61 9.44
N ALA A 64 0.87 14.40 9.76
CA ALA A 64 1.77 13.27 9.95
C ALA A 64 1.86 12.45 8.66
N VAL A 65 3.06 12.18 8.19
CA VAL A 65 3.30 11.35 7.00
C VAL A 65 3.98 10.06 7.43
N ILE A 66 3.28 8.94 7.23
CA ILE A 66 3.80 7.59 7.48
C ILE A 66 4.32 7.04 6.17
N THR A 67 5.62 6.84 6.08
CA THR A 67 6.29 6.35 4.87
C THR A 67 7.73 5.91 5.14
N SER A 68 8.36 5.30 4.15
CA SER A 68 9.78 4.95 4.21
C SER A 68 10.67 6.18 4.05
N LEU A 69 11.64 6.36 4.93
CA LEU A 69 12.59 7.50 4.87
C LEU A 69 13.44 7.50 3.60
N GLN A 70 13.73 6.32 3.05
CA GLN A 70 14.55 6.17 1.84
C GLN A 70 13.73 6.20 0.55
N GLY A 71 12.39 6.23 0.67
CA GLY A 71 11.47 6.16 -0.47
C GLY A 71 11.40 7.45 -1.29
N ALA A 72 11.16 7.32 -2.59
CA ALA A 72 10.89 8.46 -3.47
C ALA A 72 9.65 9.25 -3.01
N ALA A 73 8.64 8.57 -2.44
CA ALA A 73 7.41 9.19 -1.96
C ALA A 73 7.65 10.31 -0.96
N LEU A 74 8.54 10.12 0.02
CA LEU A 74 8.85 11.16 0.99
C LEU A 74 9.52 12.36 0.34
N LYS A 75 10.47 12.12 -0.57
CA LYS A 75 11.17 13.20 -1.28
C LYS A 75 10.21 14.03 -2.13
N ASP A 76 9.29 13.37 -2.81
CA ASP A 76 8.30 14.04 -3.64
C ASP A 76 7.27 14.79 -2.78
N PHE A 77 6.86 14.20 -1.66
CA PHE A 77 5.99 14.86 -0.69
C PHE A 77 6.65 16.15 -0.15
N ILE A 78 7.90 16.08 0.28
CA ILE A 78 8.65 17.24 0.81
C ILE A 78 8.78 18.33 -0.25
N LYS A 79 9.09 18.00 -1.50
CA LYS A 79 9.16 19.00 -2.59
C LYS A 79 7.85 19.75 -2.80
N VAL A 80 6.71 19.04 -2.72
CA VAL A 80 5.40 19.68 -2.86
C VAL A 80 5.08 20.52 -1.62
N TYR A 81 5.37 19.99 -0.44
CA TYR A 81 5.20 20.68 0.83
C TYR A 81 5.96 22.02 0.87
N GLU A 82 7.24 22.03 0.55
CA GLU A 82 8.09 23.24 0.53
C GLU A 82 7.57 24.30 -0.44
N ARG A 83 6.92 23.90 -1.51
CA ARG A 83 6.38 24.83 -2.51
C ARG A 83 5.02 25.41 -2.15
N ARG A 84 4.21 24.66 -1.41
CA ARG A 84 2.78 24.96 -1.27
C ARG A 84 2.29 25.14 0.16
N SER A 85 2.99 24.57 1.14
CA SER A 85 2.41 24.32 2.44
C SER A 85 3.36 24.54 3.62
N HIS A 86 4.40 25.36 3.45
CA HIS A 86 5.40 25.63 4.50
C HIS A 86 4.82 26.34 5.75
N TRP A 87 3.53 26.63 5.76
CA TRP A 87 2.79 27.12 6.91
C TRP A 87 2.25 26.01 7.82
N MET A 88 2.27 24.75 7.36
CA MET A 88 1.88 23.59 8.16
C MET A 88 3.10 22.94 8.80
N ASP A 89 2.90 22.31 9.95
CA ASP A 89 3.89 21.43 10.54
C ASP A 89 3.88 20.05 9.88
N LEU A 90 5.04 19.54 9.52
CA LEU A 90 5.19 18.20 8.96
C LEU A 90 5.86 17.26 9.97
N LEU A 91 5.13 16.25 10.43
CA LEU A 91 5.66 15.16 11.23
C LEU A 91 5.91 13.94 10.34
N VAL A 92 7.14 13.50 10.22
CA VAL A 92 7.47 12.26 9.49
C VAL A 92 7.56 11.10 10.48
N VAL A 93 6.73 10.09 10.27
CA VAL A 93 6.72 8.86 11.08
C VAL A 93 7.26 7.72 10.20
N PRO A 94 8.48 7.25 10.46
CA PRO A 94 9.10 6.21 9.64
C PRO A 94 8.37 4.88 9.74
N ALA A 95 8.15 4.22 8.59
CA ALA A 95 7.66 2.85 8.51
C ALA A 95 8.09 2.17 7.22
N THR A 96 8.26 0.86 7.28
CA THR A 96 8.35 0.03 6.08
C THR A 96 6.97 -0.07 5.45
N VAL A 97 6.83 0.32 4.18
CA VAL A 97 5.52 0.41 3.48
C VAL A 97 5.32 -0.66 2.42
N GLN A 98 6.23 -1.64 2.35
CA GLN A 98 6.14 -2.78 1.42
C GLN A 98 6.87 -4.00 2.00
N GLY A 99 6.50 -5.20 1.53
CA GLY A 99 7.03 -6.47 2.02
C GLY A 99 6.21 -7.02 3.20
N GLU A 100 6.63 -8.18 3.69
CA GLU A 100 5.88 -8.96 4.69
C GLU A 100 5.73 -8.25 6.04
N LEU A 101 6.70 -7.44 6.42
CA LEU A 101 6.69 -6.70 7.68
C LEU A 101 5.88 -5.39 7.63
N ALA A 102 5.50 -4.94 6.43
CA ALA A 102 4.82 -3.66 6.27
C ALA A 102 3.54 -3.52 7.12
N PRO A 103 2.66 -4.52 7.28
CA PRO A 103 1.47 -4.38 8.10
C PRO A 103 1.80 -4.06 9.57
N PHE A 104 2.80 -4.73 10.14
CA PHE A 104 3.24 -4.48 11.52
C PHE A 104 3.86 -3.10 11.68
N GLU A 105 4.76 -2.74 10.78
CA GLU A 105 5.42 -1.43 10.80
C GLU A 105 4.42 -0.29 10.66
N LEU A 106 3.42 -0.46 9.81
CA LEU A 106 2.35 0.54 9.63
C LEU A 106 1.45 0.67 10.85
N MET A 107 1.10 -0.44 11.52
CA MET A 107 0.34 -0.41 12.77
C MET A 107 1.11 0.35 13.86
N HIS A 108 2.38 0.00 14.08
CA HIS A 108 3.22 0.69 15.07
C HIS A 108 3.46 2.17 14.72
N ALA A 109 3.55 2.51 13.44
CA ALA A 109 3.67 3.90 13.03
C ALA A 109 2.39 4.69 13.32
N LEU A 110 1.21 4.08 13.10
CA LEU A 110 -0.07 4.68 13.46
C LEU A 110 -0.19 4.86 14.98
N GLU A 111 0.18 3.86 15.78
CA GLU A 111 0.19 3.96 17.25
C GLU A 111 1.09 5.12 17.72
N ARG A 112 2.29 5.25 17.16
CA ARG A 112 3.19 6.39 17.46
C ARG A 112 2.59 7.73 17.09
N ALA A 113 1.91 7.82 15.94
CA ALA A 113 1.23 9.03 15.54
C ALA A 113 0.07 9.38 16.48
N ILE A 114 -0.69 8.39 16.95
CA ILE A 114 -1.77 8.55 17.92
C ILE A 114 -1.21 9.02 19.27
N SER A 115 -0.16 8.37 19.78
CA SER A 115 0.48 8.79 21.04
C SER A 115 1.03 10.21 20.95
N TYR A 116 1.66 10.57 19.84
CA TYR A 116 2.10 11.95 19.63
C TYR A 116 0.93 12.95 19.61
N HIS A 117 -0.17 12.59 18.94
CA HIS A 117 -1.40 13.43 18.91
C HIS A 117 -1.97 13.67 20.31
N GLN A 118 -1.94 12.66 21.17
CA GLN A 118 -2.53 12.71 22.51
C GLN A 118 -1.61 13.38 23.54
N GLU A 119 -0.31 13.15 23.46
CA GLU A 119 0.63 13.49 24.51
C GLU A 119 1.47 14.74 24.20
N VAL A 120 1.66 15.07 22.91
CA VAL A 120 2.58 16.14 22.50
C VAL A 120 1.84 17.29 21.81
N ALA A 121 1.22 17.03 20.67
CA ALA A 121 0.51 18.03 19.90
C ALA A 121 -0.53 17.42 18.94
N PRO A 122 -1.68 18.07 18.73
CA PRO A 122 -2.70 17.60 17.82
C PRO A 122 -2.18 17.39 16.39
N ILE A 123 -2.60 16.32 15.76
CA ILE A 123 -2.40 16.03 14.34
C ILE A 123 -3.75 16.15 13.66
N ASP A 124 -3.86 16.94 12.59
CA ASP A 124 -5.10 17.13 11.84
C ASP A 124 -5.31 16.05 10.79
N VAL A 125 -4.23 15.63 10.15
CA VAL A 125 -4.28 14.65 9.06
C VAL A 125 -3.10 13.66 9.17
N VAL A 126 -3.40 12.39 8.99
CA VAL A 126 -2.38 11.35 8.82
C VAL A 126 -2.39 10.89 7.36
N VAL A 127 -1.25 10.99 6.69
CA VAL A 127 -1.04 10.52 5.32
C VAL A 127 -0.25 9.24 5.34
N LEU A 128 -0.85 8.17 4.85
CA LEU A 128 -0.20 6.89 4.64
C LEU A 128 0.16 6.78 3.15
N THR A 129 1.44 6.73 2.82
CA THR A 129 1.85 6.72 1.43
C THR A 129 3.00 5.76 1.14
N ARG A 130 2.92 5.15 -0.04
CA ARG A 130 3.96 4.30 -0.62
C ARG A 130 4.47 4.93 -1.90
N GLY A 131 5.77 4.83 -2.18
CA GLY A 131 6.32 5.20 -3.47
C GLY A 131 5.73 4.33 -4.59
N GLY A 132 5.53 4.91 -5.76
CA GLY A 132 5.15 4.17 -6.95
C GLY A 132 6.30 3.25 -7.38
N GLY A 133 6.37 2.07 -6.78
CA GLY A 133 7.22 0.99 -7.23
C GLY A 133 6.42 0.08 -8.14
N SER A 134 6.94 -0.18 -9.31
CA SER A 134 6.49 -1.24 -10.21
C SER A 134 6.78 -2.60 -9.61
#